data_39b9f815eea1ffbb1cacf20090bf4d09
#
_entry.id   39b9f815eea1ffbb1cacf20090bf4d09
#
_cell.length_a   1.000
_cell.length_b   1.000
_cell.length_c   1.000
_cell.angle_alpha   90.00
_cell.angle_beta   90.00
_cell.angle_gamma   90.00
#
_symmetry.space_group_name_H-M   'P 1'
#
loop_
_entity.id
_entity.type
_entity.pdbx_description
1 polymer ?
#
loop_
_entity_poly.entity_id
_entity_poly.type
_entity_poly.pdbx_seq_one_letter_code
_entity_poly.pdbx_strand_id
1 'polypeptide(L)'
;MRETFADVTRRQTLAGLGGASALALLPACATSAPPASASATSHAADAALERIAYRMLAHEPGRATGLGVDVGEYAAWRGTFGEPGEAGEAEYAATLKELLAEARAYPRAGLTPDQVIGFEVVESAFAKALDGMALPYGSVAVGSWRNAPYMVIQNVGGYIDYPRFFGSTQPLRAGDDVVHYVARVSEIPAILAAETDQLRQNRGMGLVPPDFLLDKTIAQMEAAIKGAEDSYAGPLAASPFSQNERALRTVRAIIAEGIQPALAAQLEEIKTQRRRATSNAGMWAQPRGEEYYAWAVSASTTTTLSPDDIHEQGRAELAELHSRMDVILKELGYTQGSVGARMRALADDPAYKFTPGDPGREEIVAFIEDRIAWIKAQMPRAFTQLVNPPLEVRRLPLAEEPGAPGAYGGAGSKDGSIPGRMWINLRTTDLHRKYDLADLTFHESIPGHVWEGEFSNRLPLIRSILAFNAFSEGWALYAEQLADELGAYDEFKVGRLGYLQSLAFRACRLVVDTGLHHKRWTREEGRRFFVEENGSKVDEVASEVDRYCSWPGQACGYKIGHTEIVRQRARAQSALGSAYDMRAFNTAVVLGGNAPLDVMANTVSRYIAGAKG
;
A
#
# COMPACT_ATOMS: atom_id res chain seq x y z
N MET A 1 25.08 -35.41 -34.38
CA MET A 1 26.22 -34.81 -35.11
C MET A 1 26.78 -33.71 -34.22
N ARG A 2 28.00 -33.90 -33.80
CA ARG A 2 28.78 -32.98 -32.96
C ARG A 2 29.37 -31.87 -33.83
N GLU A 3 29.47 -30.67 -33.30
CA GLU A 3 30.53 -29.67 -33.54
C GLU A 3 30.30 -28.57 -32.49
N THR A 4 31.06 -28.51 -31.50
CA THR A 4 32.42 -28.09 -31.10
C THR A 4 32.64 -26.58 -31.10
N PHE A 5 32.88 -26.11 -29.96
CA PHE A 5 33.37 -24.83 -29.47
C PHE A 5 34.66 -24.34 -30.15
N ALA A 6 34.85 -23.03 -30.16
CA ALA A 6 36.18 -22.44 -30.15
C ALA A 6 36.19 -21.18 -29.26
N ASP A 7 36.93 -21.31 -28.18
CA ASP A 7 37.52 -20.26 -27.34
C ASP A 7 38.38 -19.28 -28.15
N VAL A 8 38.35 -18.00 -27.79
CA VAL A 8 39.48 -17.08 -28.00
C VAL A 8 39.76 -16.27 -26.74
N THR A 9 40.87 -16.62 -26.14
CA THR A 9 41.51 -15.95 -25.01
C THR A 9 42.27 -14.69 -25.44
N ARG A 10 42.34 -13.76 -24.49
CA ARG A 10 43.26 -12.61 -24.30
C ARG A 10 44.67 -12.82 -24.85
N ARG A 11 45.26 -11.78 -25.42
CA ARG A 11 46.55 -11.12 -25.06
C ARG A 11 47.31 -10.49 -26.22
N GLN A 12 47.84 -9.28 -25.93
CA GLN A 12 49.14 -8.72 -26.38
C GLN A 12 49.20 -8.20 -27.84
N THR A 13 49.85 -7.11 -28.21
CA THR A 13 51.06 -6.46 -27.69
C THR A 13 51.25 -5.07 -28.29
N LEU A 14 51.92 -4.26 -27.54
CA LEU A 14 52.72 -3.06 -27.75
C LEU A 14 53.56 -2.90 -29.06
N ALA A 15 53.82 -1.62 -29.34
CA ALA A 15 54.98 -0.98 -29.98
C ALA A 15 54.68 -0.42 -31.40
N GLY A 16 55.03 0.77 -31.78
CA GLY A 16 55.92 1.77 -31.25
C GLY A 16 56.16 2.87 -32.29
N LEU A 17 56.71 4.01 -31.85
CA LEU A 17 57.48 5.05 -32.58
C LEU A 17 56.71 5.94 -33.59
N GLY A 18 56.55 7.24 -33.43
CA GLY A 18 57.61 8.22 -33.28
C GLY A 18 57.37 9.29 -34.37
N GLY A 19 57.15 10.57 -34.03
CA GLY A 19 57.03 11.66 -34.98
C GLY A 19 56.63 12.99 -34.27
N ALA A 20 57.63 13.77 -33.94
CA ALA A 20 57.47 15.08 -33.40
C ALA A 20 57.03 16.10 -34.49
N SER A 21 56.15 17.03 -34.21
CA SER A 21 56.37 18.45 -34.43
C SER A 21 55.12 19.29 -34.39
N ALA A 22 55.28 20.43 -33.78
CA ALA A 22 54.60 21.71 -33.94
C ALA A 22 53.44 22.07 -32.96
N LEU A 23 53.83 22.84 -31.96
CA LEU A 23 52.99 23.68 -31.15
C LEU A 23 52.09 24.60 -32.00
N ALA A 24 50.80 24.58 -31.75
CA ALA A 24 49.91 25.69 -31.95
C ALA A 24 49.11 25.89 -30.65
N LEU A 25 49.39 26.96 -29.95
CA LEU A 25 48.67 27.48 -28.78
C LEU A 25 47.30 27.94 -29.22
N LEU A 26 46.24 27.19 -28.85
CA LEU A 26 44.87 27.67 -28.78
C LEU A 26 44.42 27.59 -27.32
N PRO A 27 43.64 28.57 -26.79
CA PRO A 27 43.23 28.57 -25.41
C PRO A 27 42.24 27.42 -25.18
N ALA A 28 42.62 26.48 -24.32
CA ALA A 28 41.75 25.43 -23.85
C ALA A 28 40.60 26.06 -23.04
N CYS A 29 39.37 26.00 -23.58
CA CYS A 29 38.20 26.04 -22.74
C CYS A 29 38.28 24.81 -21.80
N ALA A 30 38.67 25.07 -20.58
CA ALA A 30 38.61 24.08 -19.52
C ALA A 30 37.13 23.75 -19.25
N THR A 31 36.63 22.65 -19.84
CA THR A 31 35.48 21.96 -19.31
C THR A 31 35.92 21.41 -17.97
N SER A 32 35.57 22.10 -16.89
CA SER A 32 35.74 21.59 -15.53
C SER A 32 34.94 20.32 -15.41
N ALA A 33 35.63 19.18 -15.33
CA ALA A 33 35.02 17.94 -14.83
C ALA A 33 34.42 18.25 -13.45
N PRO A 34 33.23 17.71 -13.10
CA PRO A 34 32.69 17.92 -11.78
C PRO A 34 33.72 17.45 -10.75
N PRO A 35 33.87 18.16 -9.63
CA PRO A 35 34.91 17.82 -8.66
C PRO A 35 34.69 16.41 -8.13
N ALA A 36 35.77 15.62 -8.04
CA ALA A 36 35.76 14.26 -7.53
C ALA A 36 35.06 14.12 -6.15
N SER A 37 34.97 15.20 -5.40
CA SER A 37 34.22 15.33 -4.14
C SER A 37 32.70 15.14 -4.27
N ALA A 38 32.06 15.60 -5.34
CA ALA A 38 30.59 15.49 -5.51
C ALA A 38 30.16 14.03 -5.80
N SER A 39 30.94 13.30 -6.61
CA SER A 39 30.72 11.87 -6.88
C SER A 39 30.91 11.02 -5.62
N ALA A 40 31.95 11.30 -4.83
CA ALA A 40 32.22 10.57 -3.58
C ALA A 40 31.11 10.82 -2.53
N THR A 41 30.62 12.05 -2.42
CA THR A 41 29.51 12.42 -1.50
C THR A 41 28.21 11.73 -1.91
N SER A 42 27.90 11.65 -3.20
CA SER A 42 26.71 10.96 -3.71
C SER A 42 26.74 9.45 -3.41
N HIS A 43 27.86 8.78 -3.69
CA HIS A 43 28.00 7.34 -3.37
C HIS A 43 27.91 7.07 -1.87
N ALA A 44 28.42 7.96 -1.02
CA ALA A 44 28.32 7.81 0.43
C ALA A 44 26.87 7.96 0.92
N ALA A 45 26.07 8.83 0.30
CA ALA A 45 24.66 9.01 0.62
C ALA A 45 23.83 7.77 0.25
N ASP A 46 24.05 7.21 -0.95
CA ASP A 46 23.37 6.00 -1.39
C ASP A 46 23.70 4.82 -0.46
N ALA A 47 24.99 4.65 -0.10
CA ALA A 47 25.41 3.62 0.84
C ALA A 47 24.83 3.82 2.25
N ALA A 48 24.62 5.08 2.68
CA ALA A 48 23.96 5.37 3.97
C ALA A 48 22.49 4.97 3.94
N LEU A 49 21.75 5.34 2.89
CA LEU A 49 20.33 4.98 2.71
C LEU A 49 20.14 3.46 2.59
N GLU A 50 21.05 2.78 1.89
CA GLU A 50 21.03 1.32 1.78
C GLU A 50 21.30 0.65 3.13
N ARG A 51 22.29 1.10 3.89
CA ARG A 51 22.57 0.60 5.24
C ARG A 51 21.38 0.80 6.17
N ILE A 52 20.70 1.96 6.12
CA ILE A 52 19.47 2.23 6.87
C ILE A 52 18.40 1.20 6.50
N ALA A 53 18.20 0.92 5.22
CA ALA A 53 17.23 -0.07 4.74
C ALA A 53 17.49 -1.46 5.31
N TYR A 54 18.72 -1.95 5.22
CA TYR A 54 19.08 -3.29 5.71
C TYR A 54 19.05 -3.39 7.24
N ARG A 55 19.43 -2.33 7.97
CA ARG A 55 19.29 -2.31 9.43
C ARG A 55 17.83 -2.36 9.88
N MET A 56 16.94 -1.69 9.16
CA MET A 56 15.49 -1.79 9.38
C MET A 56 14.98 -3.21 9.09
N LEU A 57 15.35 -3.78 7.93
CA LEU A 57 14.89 -5.11 7.49
C LEU A 57 15.44 -6.25 8.38
N ALA A 58 16.50 -6.04 9.13
CA ALA A 58 16.98 -7.02 10.11
C ALA A 58 15.93 -7.35 11.18
N HIS A 59 15.02 -6.40 11.48
CA HIS A 59 13.88 -6.60 12.39
C HIS A 59 12.61 -7.12 11.66
N GLU A 60 12.60 -7.11 10.33
CA GLU A 60 11.49 -7.54 9.50
C GLU A 60 11.93 -8.58 8.43
N PRO A 61 12.53 -9.73 8.83
CA PRO A 61 13.09 -10.70 7.88
C PRO A 61 12.06 -11.26 6.88
N GLY A 62 10.80 -11.41 7.31
CA GLY A 62 9.71 -11.80 6.41
C GLY A 62 9.49 -10.78 5.29
N ARG A 63 9.61 -9.49 5.58
CA ARG A 63 9.52 -8.41 4.58
C ARG A 63 10.71 -8.43 3.63
N ALA A 64 11.92 -8.68 4.13
CA ALA A 64 13.11 -8.86 3.30
C ALA A 64 12.92 -9.99 2.28
N THR A 65 12.31 -11.12 2.70
CA THR A 65 11.95 -12.22 1.81
C THR A 65 10.93 -11.80 0.74
N GLY A 66 9.90 -11.06 1.13
CA GLY A 66 8.89 -10.54 0.19
C GLY A 66 9.48 -9.60 -0.87
N LEU A 67 10.54 -8.88 -0.53
CA LEU A 67 11.28 -8.00 -1.44
C LEU A 67 12.37 -8.74 -2.24
N GLY A 68 12.70 -9.99 -1.89
CA GLY A 68 13.75 -10.77 -2.54
C GLY A 68 15.18 -10.29 -2.23
N VAL A 69 15.37 -9.57 -1.11
CA VAL A 69 16.68 -9.00 -0.71
C VAL A 69 17.40 -9.82 0.37
N ASP A 70 16.83 -10.94 0.79
CA ASP A 70 17.39 -11.92 1.72
C ASP A 70 18.37 -12.87 1.01
N VAL A 71 19.40 -12.31 0.39
CA VAL A 71 20.42 -13.00 -0.41
C VAL A 71 21.83 -12.66 0.07
N GLY A 72 22.82 -13.43 -0.36
CA GLY A 72 24.22 -13.19 0.00
C GLY A 72 24.43 -13.25 1.52
N GLU A 73 24.95 -12.18 2.13
CA GLU A 73 25.18 -12.08 3.56
C GLU A 73 23.89 -12.08 4.40
N TYR A 74 22.75 -11.74 3.80
CA TYR A 74 21.42 -11.72 4.43
C TYR A 74 20.61 -13.01 4.23
N ALA A 75 21.19 -14.05 3.60
CA ALA A 75 20.48 -15.30 3.27
C ALA A 75 19.90 -16.02 4.51
N ALA A 76 20.51 -15.85 5.68
CA ALA A 76 20.02 -16.41 6.93
C ALA A 76 18.64 -15.87 7.34
N TRP A 77 18.26 -14.65 6.91
CA TRP A 77 16.96 -14.06 7.19
C TRP A 77 15.79 -14.86 6.62
N ARG A 78 16.04 -15.65 5.56
CA ARG A 78 15.02 -16.50 4.94
C ARG A 78 14.44 -17.56 5.88
N GLY A 79 15.13 -17.87 6.96
CA GLY A 79 14.77 -18.91 7.94
C GLY A 79 14.16 -18.38 9.25
N THR A 80 13.96 -17.08 9.42
CA THR A 80 13.44 -16.49 10.66
C THR A 80 12.45 -15.36 10.42
N PHE A 81 11.61 -15.07 11.42
CA PHE A 81 10.78 -13.86 11.47
C PHE A 81 11.35 -12.78 12.40
N GLY A 82 12.43 -13.08 13.13
CA GLY A 82 13.03 -12.20 14.14
C GLY A 82 12.47 -12.44 15.54
N GLU A 83 12.86 -11.58 16.49
CA GLU A 83 12.46 -11.70 17.90
C GLU A 83 11.01 -11.22 18.07
N PRO A 84 10.10 -12.08 18.56
CA PRO A 84 8.70 -11.71 18.74
C PRO A 84 8.43 -10.97 20.05
N GLY A 85 7.32 -10.21 20.10
CA GLY A 85 6.78 -9.58 21.29
C GLY A 85 7.54 -8.35 21.75
N GLU A 86 7.34 -7.99 23.03
CA GLU A 86 7.80 -6.71 23.61
C GLU A 86 9.31 -6.50 23.48
N ALA A 87 10.13 -7.56 23.62
CA ALA A 87 11.58 -7.47 23.51
C ALA A 87 12.01 -7.08 22.08
N GLY A 88 11.44 -7.74 21.06
CA GLY A 88 11.71 -7.42 19.65
C GLY A 88 11.23 -6.02 19.26
N GLU A 89 10.06 -5.61 19.73
CA GLU A 89 9.54 -4.25 19.53
C GLU A 89 10.43 -3.18 20.16
N ALA A 90 10.93 -3.41 21.37
CA ALA A 90 11.84 -2.49 22.06
C ALA A 90 13.19 -2.36 21.33
N GLU A 91 13.75 -3.48 20.85
CA GLU A 91 14.98 -3.48 20.06
C GLU A 91 14.78 -2.76 18.72
N TYR A 92 13.64 -2.99 18.05
CA TYR A 92 13.32 -2.29 16.82
C TYR A 92 13.16 -0.78 17.05
N ALA A 93 12.45 -0.37 18.08
CA ALA A 93 12.32 1.05 18.44
C ALA A 93 13.68 1.70 18.72
N ALA A 94 14.59 1.01 19.44
CA ALA A 94 15.95 1.49 19.67
C ALA A 94 16.72 1.68 18.35
N THR A 95 16.65 0.70 17.45
CA THR A 95 17.26 0.78 16.13
C THR A 95 16.70 1.94 15.31
N LEU A 96 15.37 2.12 15.25
CA LEU A 96 14.76 3.25 14.54
C LEU A 96 15.21 4.60 15.10
N LYS A 97 15.37 4.71 16.41
CA LYS A 97 15.86 5.93 17.07
C LYS A 97 17.30 6.28 16.67
N GLU A 98 18.19 5.27 16.60
CA GLU A 98 19.55 5.45 16.10
C GLU A 98 19.57 5.87 14.62
N LEU A 99 18.81 5.17 13.78
CA LEU A 99 18.73 5.45 12.34
C LEU A 99 18.12 6.81 12.05
N LEU A 100 17.14 7.25 12.84
CA LEU A 100 16.57 8.59 12.75
C LEU A 100 17.63 9.66 13.09
N ALA A 101 18.41 9.44 14.15
CA ALA A 101 19.48 10.35 14.52
C ALA A 101 20.57 10.42 13.43
N GLU A 102 20.95 9.28 12.86
CA GLU A 102 21.86 9.19 11.71
C GLU A 102 21.32 9.97 10.51
N ALA A 103 20.07 9.73 10.12
CA ALA A 103 19.44 10.40 8.98
C ALA A 103 19.41 11.93 9.16
N ARG A 104 19.03 12.41 10.33
CA ARG A 104 19.00 13.85 10.68
C ARG A 104 20.37 14.51 10.66
N ALA A 105 21.40 13.80 11.10
CA ALA A 105 22.76 14.29 11.14
C ALA A 105 23.47 14.28 9.76
N TYR A 106 22.91 13.58 8.77
CA TYR A 106 23.57 13.44 7.46
C TYR A 106 23.58 14.78 6.71
N PRO A 107 24.75 15.27 6.23
CA PRO A 107 24.84 16.54 5.49
C PRO A 107 24.05 16.52 4.18
N ARG A 108 23.25 17.55 3.92
CA ARG A 108 22.44 17.66 2.70
C ARG A 108 23.13 18.37 1.55
N ALA A 109 24.23 19.09 1.81
CA ALA A 109 24.98 19.80 0.78
C ALA A 109 25.59 18.83 -0.24
N GLY A 110 25.34 19.07 -1.52
CA GLY A 110 25.88 18.25 -2.62
C GLY A 110 25.11 16.95 -2.90
N LEU A 111 23.99 16.71 -2.21
CA LEU A 111 23.12 15.57 -2.51
C LEU A 111 22.25 15.85 -3.75
N THR A 112 21.91 14.76 -4.46
CA THR A 112 20.89 14.82 -5.51
C THR A 112 19.49 15.03 -4.89
N PRO A 113 18.50 15.54 -5.65
CA PRO A 113 17.13 15.66 -5.17
C PRO A 113 16.57 14.33 -4.63
N ASP A 114 16.84 13.21 -5.28
CA ASP A 114 16.36 11.88 -4.87
C ASP A 114 16.97 11.42 -3.54
N GLN A 115 18.24 11.72 -3.30
CA GLN A 115 18.90 11.45 -2.03
C GLN A 115 18.33 12.31 -0.91
N VAL A 116 18.07 13.57 -1.16
CA VAL A 116 17.40 14.48 -0.19
C VAL A 116 16.03 13.93 0.17
N ILE A 117 15.22 13.56 -0.82
CA ILE A 117 13.90 12.92 -0.61
C ILE A 117 14.06 11.62 0.19
N GLY A 118 15.06 10.80 -0.11
CA GLY A 118 15.32 9.55 0.62
C GLY A 118 15.49 9.77 2.13
N PHE A 119 16.28 10.75 2.52
CA PHE A 119 16.47 11.09 3.93
C PHE A 119 15.23 11.76 4.56
N GLU A 120 14.55 12.68 3.85
CA GLU A 120 13.29 13.29 4.32
C GLU A 120 12.22 12.21 4.61
N VAL A 121 12.11 11.19 3.75
CA VAL A 121 11.21 10.06 3.93
C VAL A 121 11.57 9.23 5.15
N VAL A 122 12.86 8.92 5.35
CA VAL A 122 13.34 8.19 6.53
C VAL A 122 13.02 8.96 7.81
N GLU A 123 13.31 10.27 7.84
CA GLU A 123 13.07 11.11 9.00
C GLU A 123 11.59 11.15 9.37
N SER A 124 10.71 11.34 8.39
CA SER A 124 9.25 11.37 8.62
C SER A 124 8.72 10.01 9.10
N ALA A 125 9.08 8.93 8.40
CA ALA A 125 8.61 7.58 8.73
C ALA A 125 9.04 7.14 10.13
N PHE A 126 10.32 7.30 10.46
CA PHE A 126 10.85 6.81 11.73
C PHE A 126 10.40 7.66 12.91
N ALA A 127 10.33 8.99 12.75
CA ALA A 127 9.79 9.85 13.80
C ALA A 127 8.32 9.49 14.10
N LYS A 128 7.50 9.33 13.08
CA LYS A 128 6.09 9.00 13.23
C LYS A 128 5.88 7.60 13.82
N ALA A 129 6.70 6.63 13.44
CA ALA A 129 6.66 5.29 14.00
C ALA A 129 7.04 5.28 15.48
N LEU A 130 8.09 6.00 15.87
CA LEU A 130 8.52 6.12 17.27
C LEU A 130 7.47 6.81 18.15
N ASP A 131 6.76 7.81 17.62
CA ASP A 131 5.63 8.43 18.32
C ASP A 131 4.54 7.40 18.64
N GLY A 132 4.24 6.49 17.68
CA GLY A 132 3.27 5.42 17.85
C GLY A 132 3.73 4.33 18.81
N MET A 133 5.00 3.91 18.71
CA MET A 133 5.60 2.92 19.60
C MET A 133 5.70 3.41 21.07
N ALA A 134 5.60 4.72 21.29
CA ALA A 134 5.51 5.28 22.65
C ALA A 134 4.11 5.15 23.28
N LEU A 135 3.10 4.78 22.52
CA LEU A 135 1.76 4.46 23.02
C LEU A 135 1.76 3.04 23.62
N PRO A 136 0.94 2.78 24.65
CA PRO A 136 1.04 1.53 25.42
C PRO A 136 0.45 0.31 24.71
N TYR A 137 0.00 0.42 23.46
CA TYR A 137 -0.66 -0.66 22.73
C TYR A 137 -0.67 -0.42 21.24
N GLY A 138 -0.98 -1.48 20.50
CA GLY A 138 -1.13 -1.48 19.06
C GLY A 138 0.12 -1.98 18.33
N SER A 139 -0.03 -2.21 17.04
CA SER A 139 1.07 -2.48 16.12
C SER A 139 1.32 -1.25 15.26
N VAL A 140 2.60 -0.89 15.10
CA VAL A 140 3.02 0.27 14.33
C VAL A 140 3.66 -0.19 13.02
N ALA A 141 3.04 0.19 11.91
CA ALA A 141 3.64 0.00 10.59
C ALA A 141 4.58 1.17 10.29
N VAL A 142 5.88 0.91 10.22
CA VAL A 142 6.86 1.92 9.81
C VAL A 142 6.61 2.30 8.35
N GLY A 143 6.29 3.56 8.09
CA GLY A 143 5.83 4.07 6.80
C GLY A 143 4.30 4.27 6.72
N SER A 144 3.55 3.99 7.82
CA SER A 144 2.15 4.39 8.00
C SER A 144 1.13 3.76 7.06
N TRP A 145 1.33 2.53 6.61
CA TRP A 145 0.36 1.88 5.73
C TRP A 145 -0.90 1.43 6.48
N ARG A 146 -0.75 0.67 7.57
CA ARG A 146 -1.87 0.19 8.40
C ARG A 146 -1.44 0.01 9.84
N ASN A 147 -1.81 0.94 10.68
CA ASN A 147 -1.61 0.85 12.12
C ASN A 147 -2.85 0.25 12.78
N ALA A 148 -2.68 -0.72 13.66
CA ALA A 148 -3.79 -1.36 14.34
C ALA A 148 -3.69 -1.17 15.86
N PRO A 149 -4.76 -0.73 16.56
CA PRO A 149 -4.76 -0.63 18.01
C PRO A 149 -4.81 -2.01 18.69
N TYR A 150 -5.28 -3.02 17.97
CA TYR A 150 -5.52 -4.36 18.48
C TYR A 150 -4.58 -5.35 17.81
N MET A 151 -3.84 -6.13 18.60
CA MET A 151 -2.84 -7.10 18.09
C MET A 151 -3.46 -8.25 17.30
N VAL A 152 -4.62 -8.74 17.73
CA VAL A 152 -5.34 -9.81 17.04
C VAL A 152 -6.81 -9.45 16.96
N ILE A 153 -7.27 -9.28 15.74
CA ILE A 153 -8.67 -8.94 15.41
C ILE A 153 -8.96 -9.42 13.99
N GLN A 154 -10.20 -9.29 13.51
CA GLN A 154 -10.46 -9.56 12.10
C GLN A 154 -9.44 -8.78 11.23
N ASN A 155 -8.85 -9.45 10.24
CA ASN A 155 -7.85 -8.90 9.32
C ASN A 155 -6.47 -8.51 9.92
N VAL A 156 -6.21 -8.78 11.20
CA VAL A 156 -4.93 -8.49 11.88
C VAL A 156 -4.55 -9.66 12.78
N GLY A 157 -3.28 -10.06 12.76
CA GLY A 157 -2.69 -11.06 13.65
C GLY A 157 -2.12 -12.26 12.91
N GLY A 158 -1.23 -12.95 13.61
CA GLY A 158 -0.45 -14.05 13.06
C GLY A 158 -1.28 -15.20 12.49
N TYR A 159 -2.51 -15.41 13.01
CA TYR A 159 -3.43 -16.43 12.51
C TYR A 159 -3.88 -16.23 11.05
N ILE A 160 -3.72 -15.03 10.48
CA ILE A 160 -3.99 -14.69 9.08
C ILE A 160 -2.68 -14.45 8.31
N ASP A 161 -1.75 -13.68 8.89
CA ASP A 161 -0.61 -13.19 8.16
C ASP A 161 0.40 -14.29 7.84
N TYR A 162 0.65 -15.22 8.77
CA TYR A 162 1.60 -16.32 8.50
C TYR A 162 1.07 -17.36 7.50
N PRO A 163 -0.19 -17.84 7.55
CA PRO A 163 -0.75 -18.63 6.46
C PRO A 163 -0.59 -18.00 5.08
N ARG A 164 -0.89 -16.72 4.97
CA ARG A 164 -0.72 -15.96 3.71
C ARG A 164 0.75 -15.91 3.29
N PHE A 165 1.66 -15.65 4.24
CA PHE A 165 3.09 -15.60 3.98
C PHE A 165 3.63 -16.93 3.44
N PHE A 166 3.29 -18.06 4.06
CA PHE A 166 3.72 -19.38 3.59
C PHE A 166 3.07 -19.76 2.26
N GLY A 167 1.85 -19.32 2.00
CA GLY A 167 1.14 -19.60 0.75
C GLY A 167 1.62 -18.81 -0.46
N SER A 168 2.23 -17.64 -0.27
CA SER A 168 2.52 -16.71 -1.37
C SER A 168 3.92 -16.11 -1.39
N THR A 169 4.62 -16.05 -0.27
CA THR A 169 5.87 -15.28 -0.11
C THR A 169 7.07 -16.16 0.14
N GLN A 170 6.96 -17.16 1.03
CA GLN A 170 8.08 -18.05 1.36
C GLN A 170 8.53 -18.86 0.15
N PRO A 171 9.79 -18.74 -0.30
CA PRO A 171 10.30 -19.50 -1.44
C PRO A 171 10.32 -21.02 -1.16
N LEU A 172 10.01 -21.79 -2.21
CA LEU A 172 10.18 -23.24 -2.27
C LEU A 172 10.69 -23.62 -3.68
N ARG A 173 11.84 -23.06 -4.07
CA ARG A 173 12.44 -23.21 -5.41
C ARG A 173 13.72 -24.07 -5.40
N ALA A 174 14.47 -24.07 -4.29
CA ALA A 174 15.71 -24.78 -4.09
C ALA A 174 15.67 -25.66 -2.83
N GLY A 175 16.57 -26.63 -2.70
CA GLY A 175 16.59 -27.56 -1.56
C GLY A 175 16.77 -26.87 -0.21
N ASP A 176 17.59 -25.81 -0.16
CA ASP A 176 17.80 -25.02 1.05
C ASP A 176 16.54 -24.24 1.49
N ASP A 177 15.65 -23.92 0.56
CA ASP A 177 14.37 -23.27 0.89
C ASP A 177 13.52 -24.13 1.83
N VAL A 178 13.58 -25.46 1.71
CA VAL A 178 12.86 -26.38 2.61
C VAL A 178 13.40 -26.26 4.04
N VAL A 179 14.70 -26.09 4.22
CA VAL A 179 15.30 -25.90 5.55
C VAL A 179 14.79 -24.59 6.17
N HIS A 180 14.81 -23.52 5.41
CA HIS A 180 14.32 -22.22 5.84
C HIS A 180 12.80 -22.23 6.10
N TYR A 181 12.04 -22.94 5.27
CA TYR A 181 10.60 -23.13 5.46
C TYR A 181 10.30 -23.77 6.82
N VAL A 182 10.94 -24.92 7.11
CA VAL A 182 10.77 -25.64 8.37
C VAL A 182 11.21 -24.78 9.56
N ALA A 183 12.32 -24.07 9.45
CA ALA A 183 12.80 -23.17 10.50
C ALA A 183 11.76 -22.09 10.83
N ARG A 184 11.22 -21.41 9.85
CA ARG A 184 10.15 -20.40 10.07
C ARG A 184 8.86 -21.00 10.64
N VAL A 185 8.42 -22.15 10.14
CA VAL A 185 7.23 -22.82 10.72
C VAL A 185 7.45 -23.14 12.20
N SER A 186 8.71 -23.46 12.60
CA SER A 186 9.01 -23.76 14.01
C SER A 186 8.97 -22.53 14.94
N GLU A 187 9.02 -21.30 14.41
CA GLU A 187 8.90 -20.06 15.19
C GLU A 187 7.43 -19.69 15.48
N ILE A 188 6.47 -20.15 14.66
CA ILE A 188 5.07 -19.73 14.75
C ILE A 188 4.44 -19.96 16.14
N PRO A 189 4.65 -21.10 16.83
CA PRO A 189 4.08 -21.29 18.16
C PRO A 189 4.51 -20.22 19.17
N ALA A 190 5.79 -19.82 19.14
CA ALA A 190 6.33 -18.79 20.03
C ALA A 190 5.78 -17.40 19.71
N ILE A 191 5.64 -17.09 18.43
CA ILE A 191 5.06 -15.81 17.97
C ILE A 191 3.58 -15.70 18.42
N LEU A 192 2.77 -16.74 18.20
CA LEU A 192 1.37 -16.77 18.63
C LEU A 192 1.22 -16.70 20.15
N ALA A 193 2.17 -17.28 20.90
CA ALA A 193 2.21 -17.15 22.35
C ALA A 193 2.51 -15.72 22.79
N ALA A 194 3.49 -15.04 22.17
CA ALA A 194 3.82 -13.64 22.44
C ALA A 194 2.63 -12.72 22.14
N GLU A 195 1.95 -12.89 21.01
CA GLU A 195 0.70 -12.17 20.71
C GLU A 195 -0.37 -12.40 21.79
N THR A 196 -0.50 -13.64 22.27
CA THR A 196 -1.47 -14.00 23.31
C THR A 196 -1.15 -13.32 24.64
N ASP A 197 0.12 -13.20 25.00
CA ASP A 197 0.54 -12.50 26.20
C ASP A 197 0.28 -11.00 26.07
N GLN A 198 0.52 -10.40 24.91
CA GLN A 198 0.17 -9.02 24.61
C GLN A 198 -1.35 -8.77 24.72
N LEU A 199 -2.18 -9.69 24.20
CA LEU A 199 -3.64 -9.61 24.36
C LEU A 199 -4.08 -9.60 25.82
N ARG A 200 -3.43 -10.41 26.68
CA ARG A 200 -3.70 -10.43 28.13
C ARG A 200 -3.32 -9.12 28.80
N GLN A 201 -2.16 -8.56 28.45
CA GLN A 201 -1.71 -7.26 28.93
C GLN A 201 -2.68 -6.16 28.50
N ASN A 202 -3.05 -6.11 27.23
CA ASN A 202 -4.00 -5.15 26.66
C ASN A 202 -5.34 -5.21 27.40
N ARG A 203 -5.89 -6.41 27.61
CA ARG A 203 -7.11 -6.61 28.41
C ARG A 203 -6.93 -6.14 29.85
N GLY A 204 -5.74 -6.36 30.44
CA GLY A 204 -5.40 -5.86 31.79
C GLY A 204 -5.44 -4.34 31.88
N MET A 205 -5.09 -3.62 30.83
CA MET A 205 -5.18 -2.16 30.72
C MET A 205 -6.60 -1.66 30.38
N GLY A 206 -7.54 -2.56 30.06
CA GLY A 206 -8.88 -2.21 29.64
C GLY A 206 -9.03 -1.99 28.12
N LEU A 207 -7.98 -2.28 27.34
CA LEU A 207 -8.06 -2.27 25.87
C LEU A 207 -8.75 -3.55 25.41
N VAL A 208 -10.00 -3.42 24.95
CA VAL A 208 -10.83 -4.52 24.47
C VAL A 208 -11.50 -4.10 23.17
N PRO A 209 -11.30 -4.86 22.08
CA PRO A 209 -11.95 -4.59 20.79
C PRO A 209 -13.48 -4.61 20.89
N PRO A 210 -14.20 -3.90 20.00
CA PRO A 210 -15.65 -4.00 19.88
C PRO A 210 -16.14 -5.44 19.67
N ASP A 211 -17.30 -5.76 20.25
CA ASP A 211 -17.88 -7.11 20.25
C ASP A 211 -18.08 -7.68 18.85
N PHE A 212 -18.58 -6.89 17.91
CA PHE A 212 -18.81 -7.31 16.52
C PHE A 212 -17.53 -7.67 15.74
N LEU A 213 -16.39 -7.08 16.13
CA LEU A 213 -15.09 -7.43 15.55
C LEU A 213 -14.59 -8.75 16.16
N LEU A 214 -14.74 -8.91 17.47
CA LEU A 214 -14.35 -10.14 18.16
C LEU A 214 -15.18 -11.35 17.70
N ASP A 215 -16.48 -11.18 17.43
CA ASP A 215 -17.33 -12.25 16.88
C ASP A 215 -16.79 -12.75 15.53
N LYS A 216 -16.34 -11.85 14.65
CA LYS A 216 -15.70 -12.21 13.38
C LYS A 216 -14.34 -12.88 13.60
N THR A 217 -13.55 -12.35 14.53
CA THR A 217 -12.24 -12.90 14.88
C THR A 217 -12.36 -14.33 15.38
N ILE A 218 -13.31 -14.61 16.27
CA ILE A 218 -13.59 -15.95 16.79
C ILE A 218 -13.88 -16.92 15.65
N ALA A 219 -14.79 -16.56 14.74
CA ALA A 219 -15.15 -17.41 13.60
C ALA A 219 -13.94 -17.66 12.67
N GLN A 220 -13.13 -16.64 12.40
CA GLN A 220 -11.92 -16.76 11.57
C GLN A 220 -10.86 -17.64 12.23
N MET A 221 -10.64 -17.49 13.55
CA MET A 221 -9.67 -18.32 14.29
C MET A 221 -10.10 -19.78 14.39
N GLU A 222 -11.39 -20.05 14.59
CA GLU A 222 -11.92 -21.43 14.55
C GLU A 222 -11.69 -22.08 13.18
N ALA A 223 -11.83 -21.32 12.10
CA ALA A 223 -11.50 -21.78 10.75
C ALA A 223 -9.99 -21.98 10.56
N ALA A 224 -9.15 -21.06 11.08
CA ALA A 224 -7.69 -21.15 10.98
C ALA A 224 -7.13 -22.37 11.73
N ILE A 225 -7.67 -22.71 12.91
CA ILE A 225 -7.30 -23.92 13.65
C ILE A 225 -7.60 -25.17 12.84
N LYS A 226 -8.78 -25.24 12.21
CA LYS A 226 -9.18 -26.37 11.36
C LYS A 226 -8.34 -26.47 10.08
N GLY A 227 -8.00 -25.32 9.48
CA GLY A 227 -7.24 -25.22 8.24
C GLY A 227 -5.72 -25.18 8.41
N ALA A 228 -5.19 -25.37 9.62
CA ALA A 228 -3.76 -25.24 9.89
C ALA A 228 -2.88 -26.20 9.06
N GLU A 229 -3.33 -27.43 8.83
CA GLU A 229 -2.63 -28.39 7.96
C GLU A 229 -2.48 -27.83 6.53
N ASP A 230 -3.56 -27.37 5.94
CA ASP A 230 -3.56 -26.82 4.58
C ASP A 230 -2.72 -25.54 4.50
N SER A 231 -2.73 -24.72 5.55
CA SER A 231 -2.03 -23.45 5.60
C SER A 231 -0.51 -23.58 5.72
N TYR A 232 -0.02 -24.54 6.50
CA TYR A 232 1.39 -24.67 6.82
C TYR A 232 2.06 -25.91 6.21
N ALA A 233 1.35 -27.00 5.97
CA ALA A 233 1.91 -28.17 5.28
C ALA A 233 1.54 -28.19 3.79
N GLY A 234 0.39 -27.64 3.42
CA GLY A 234 -0.10 -27.58 2.04
C GLY A 234 0.87 -26.98 1.04
N PRO A 235 1.46 -25.78 1.28
CA PRO A 235 2.42 -25.19 0.35
C PRO A 235 3.65 -26.07 0.09
N LEU A 236 4.20 -26.72 1.13
CA LEU A 236 5.31 -27.66 0.98
C LEU A 236 4.88 -28.93 0.21
N ALA A 237 3.69 -29.45 0.51
CA ALA A 237 3.13 -30.64 -0.15
C ALA A 237 2.81 -30.37 -1.64
N ALA A 238 2.49 -29.13 -2.00
CA ALA A 238 2.23 -28.71 -3.39
C ALA A 238 3.50 -28.29 -4.14
N SER A 239 4.65 -28.20 -3.47
CA SER A 239 5.92 -27.76 -4.05
C SER A 239 6.66 -28.88 -4.79
N PRO A 240 7.72 -28.55 -5.55
CA PRO A 240 8.63 -29.56 -6.12
C PRO A 240 9.27 -30.48 -5.08
N PHE A 241 9.18 -30.12 -3.79
CA PHE A 241 9.75 -30.88 -2.66
C PHE A 241 8.71 -31.75 -1.93
N SER A 242 7.54 -31.99 -2.53
CA SER A 242 6.45 -32.82 -1.99
C SER A 242 6.86 -34.25 -1.55
N GLN A 243 7.98 -34.75 -2.08
CA GLN A 243 8.54 -36.07 -1.70
C GLN A 243 9.47 -35.99 -0.47
N ASN A 244 9.68 -34.80 0.11
CA ASN A 244 10.47 -34.68 1.35
C ASN A 244 9.63 -35.05 2.57
N GLU A 245 9.42 -36.37 2.73
CA GLU A 245 8.63 -36.96 3.81
C GLU A 245 9.10 -36.51 5.21
N ARG A 246 10.41 -36.31 5.40
CA ARG A 246 10.96 -35.86 6.68
C ARG A 246 10.48 -34.44 7.00
N ALA A 247 10.62 -33.50 6.07
CA ALA A 247 10.18 -32.13 6.26
C ALA A 247 8.67 -32.05 6.51
N LEU A 248 7.86 -32.76 5.72
CA LEU A 248 6.41 -32.82 5.89
C LEU A 248 6.01 -33.38 7.26
N ARG A 249 6.65 -34.48 7.73
CA ARG A 249 6.38 -35.01 9.08
C ARG A 249 6.77 -34.00 10.16
N THR A 250 7.90 -33.29 10.01
CA THR A 250 8.31 -32.26 10.97
C THR A 250 7.32 -31.12 11.02
N VAL A 251 6.88 -30.57 9.86
CA VAL A 251 5.88 -29.50 9.80
C VAL A 251 4.57 -29.93 10.44
N ARG A 252 4.09 -31.15 10.15
CA ARG A 252 2.86 -31.69 10.75
C ARG A 252 2.97 -31.84 12.26
N ALA A 253 4.11 -32.27 12.77
CA ALA A 253 4.35 -32.34 14.22
C ALA A 253 4.29 -30.93 14.86
N ILE A 254 4.95 -29.92 14.24
CA ILE A 254 4.90 -28.54 14.71
C ILE A 254 3.45 -28.00 14.70
N ILE A 255 2.65 -28.34 13.67
CA ILE A 255 1.24 -27.94 13.61
C ILE A 255 0.46 -28.54 14.78
N ALA A 256 0.54 -29.85 14.97
CA ALA A 256 -0.26 -30.57 15.95
C ALA A 256 0.15 -30.27 17.39
N GLU A 257 1.46 -30.13 17.66
CA GLU A 257 2.01 -30.00 19.01
C GLU A 257 2.26 -28.57 19.42
N GLY A 258 2.33 -27.62 18.45
CA GLY A 258 2.67 -26.22 18.68
C GLY A 258 1.63 -25.24 18.17
N ILE A 259 1.39 -25.20 16.84
CA ILE A 259 0.56 -24.14 16.22
C ILE A 259 -0.90 -24.23 16.65
N GLN A 260 -1.52 -25.41 16.54
CA GLN A 260 -2.93 -25.60 16.92
C GLN A 260 -3.18 -25.34 18.41
N PRO A 261 -2.34 -25.81 19.36
CA PRO A 261 -2.47 -25.45 20.76
C PRO A 261 -2.30 -23.96 21.03
N ALA A 262 -1.35 -23.28 20.36
CA ALA A 262 -1.14 -21.85 20.52
C ALA A 262 -2.33 -21.03 19.99
N LEU A 263 -2.87 -21.38 18.82
CA LEU A 263 -4.10 -20.77 18.28
C LEU A 263 -5.30 -21.02 19.19
N ALA A 264 -5.43 -22.21 19.78
CA ALA A 264 -6.51 -22.52 20.72
C ALA A 264 -6.39 -21.66 22.00
N ALA A 265 -5.19 -21.48 22.53
CA ALA A 265 -4.95 -20.61 23.70
C ALA A 265 -5.26 -19.14 23.38
N GLN A 266 -4.90 -18.65 22.18
CA GLN A 266 -5.22 -17.32 21.70
C GLN A 266 -6.73 -17.13 21.54
N LEU A 267 -7.43 -18.11 20.96
CA LEU A 267 -8.90 -18.11 20.82
C LEU A 267 -9.60 -18.00 22.19
N GLU A 268 -9.14 -18.71 23.20
CA GLU A 268 -9.72 -18.63 24.55
C GLU A 268 -9.50 -17.24 25.19
N GLU A 269 -8.37 -16.58 24.92
CA GLU A 269 -8.17 -15.19 25.34
C GLU A 269 -9.13 -14.25 24.58
N ILE A 270 -9.29 -14.40 23.26
CA ILE A 270 -10.25 -13.62 22.46
C ILE A 270 -11.68 -13.81 22.97
N LYS A 271 -12.11 -15.04 23.30
CA LYS A 271 -13.41 -15.31 23.92
C LYS A 271 -13.54 -14.65 25.30
N THR A 272 -12.43 -14.54 26.05
CA THR A 272 -12.41 -13.84 27.33
C THR A 272 -12.59 -12.33 27.15
N GLN A 273 -11.95 -11.74 26.16
CA GLN A 273 -12.17 -10.32 25.80
C GLN A 273 -13.60 -10.10 25.32
N ARG A 274 -14.14 -11.02 24.50
CA ARG A 274 -15.52 -10.93 24.00
C ARG A 274 -16.57 -10.84 25.11
N ARG A 275 -16.38 -11.54 26.23
CA ARG A 275 -17.29 -11.45 27.38
C ARG A 275 -17.30 -10.07 28.07
N ARG A 276 -16.29 -9.23 27.83
CA ARG A 276 -16.16 -7.88 28.39
C ARG A 276 -16.39 -6.78 27.36
N ALA A 277 -16.44 -7.15 26.07
CA ALA A 277 -16.56 -6.21 24.97
C ALA A 277 -17.90 -5.48 24.97
N THR A 278 -17.87 -4.27 24.44
CA THR A 278 -19.06 -3.47 24.15
C THR A 278 -19.17 -3.23 22.65
N SER A 279 -20.30 -2.70 22.18
CA SER A 279 -20.49 -2.33 20.77
C SER A 279 -19.95 -0.93 20.43
N ASN A 280 -19.20 -0.30 21.34
CA ASN A 280 -18.56 0.99 21.08
C ASN A 280 -17.50 0.85 19.99
N ALA A 281 -17.73 1.48 18.84
CA ALA A 281 -16.93 1.27 17.64
C ALA A 281 -15.63 2.10 17.62
N GLY A 282 -15.59 3.21 18.35
CA GLY A 282 -14.53 4.22 18.24
C GLY A 282 -13.43 4.13 19.30
N MET A 283 -12.27 4.66 18.93
CA MET A 283 -11.12 4.74 19.85
C MET A 283 -11.40 5.57 21.12
N TRP A 284 -12.31 6.51 21.08
CA TRP A 284 -12.74 7.27 22.27
C TRP A 284 -13.17 6.41 23.44
N ALA A 285 -13.59 5.17 23.19
CA ALA A 285 -13.99 4.20 24.21
C ALA A 285 -12.81 3.41 24.80
N GLN A 286 -11.60 3.57 24.26
CA GLN A 286 -10.40 2.82 24.67
C GLN A 286 -9.49 3.67 25.57
N PRO A 287 -8.65 3.06 26.44
CA PRO A 287 -7.69 3.77 27.24
C PRO A 287 -6.73 4.61 26.37
N ARG A 288 -6.60 5.92 26.64
CA ARG A 288 -5.82 6.87 25.82
C ARG A 288 -6.21 6.85 24.33
N GLY A 289 -7.45 6.45 24.01
CA GLY A 289 -7.88 6.22 22.64
C GLY A 289 -7.95 7.50 21.82
N GLU A 290 -8.24 8.65 22.40
CA GLU A 290 -8.21 9.94 21.70
C GLU A 290 -6.78 10.29 21.25
N GLU A 291 -5.78 10.02 22.08
CA GLU A 291 -4.36 10.21 21.76
C GLU A 291 -3.90 9.24 20.66
N TYR A 292 -4.29 7.96 20.78
CA TYR A 292 -4.00 6.96 19.74
C TYR A 292 -4.61 7.38 18.40
N TYR A 293 -5.87 7.82 18.40
CA TYR A 293 -6.55 8.22 17.16
C TYR A 293 -5.91 9.45 16.52
N ALA A 294 -5.56 10.46 17.30
CA ALA A 294 -4.87 11.65 16.78
C ALA A 294 -3.53 11.27 16.12
N TRP A 295 -2.75 10.37 16.74
CA TRP A 295 -1.54 9.82 16.15
C TRP A 295 -1.83 9.02 14.88
N ALA A 296 -2.80 8.10 14.91
CA ALA A 296 -3.13 7.20 13.80
C ALA A 296 -3.60 7.97 12.55
N VAL A 297 -4.43 9.00 12.74
CA VAL A 297 -4.84 9.93 11.66
C VAL A 297 -3.62 10.63 11.08
N SER A 298 -2.78 11.23 11.93
CA SER A 298 -1.57 11.93 11.48
C SER A 298 -0.58 10.99 10.78
N ALA A 299 -0.44 9.74 11.26
CA ALA A 299 0.40 8.74 10.65
C ALA A 299 -0.12 8.31 9.26
N SER A 300 -1.43 8.08 9.14
CA SER A 300 -2.06 7.63 7.90
C SER A 300 -2.20 8.72 6.83
N THR A 301 -2.45 9.97 7.25
CA THR A 301 -2.57 11.12 6.34
C THR A 301 -1.24 11.82 6.08
N THR A 302 -0.24 11.60 6.93
CA THR A 302 1.05 12.35 6.93
C THR A 302 0.87 13.87 7.00
N THR A 303 -0.21 14.32 7.68
CA THR A 303 -0.54 15.72 7.90
C THR A 303 -0.69 16.04 9.39
N THR A 304 -0.86 17.33 9.69
CA THR A 304 -1.15 17.85 11.04
C THR A 304 -2.61 18.25 11.20
N LEU A 305 -3.48 17.85 10.28
CA LEU A 305 -4.92 18.14 10.35
C LEU A 305 -5.53 17.45 11.57
N SER A 306 -6.38 18.18 12.29
CA SER A 306 -7.15 17.60 13.38
C SER A 306 -8.27 16.70 12.86
N PRO A 307 -8.79 15.76 13.68
CA PRO A 307 -9.99 15.00 13.32
C PRO A 307 -11.21 15.88 12.99
N ASP A 308 -11.34 17.03 13.62
CA ASP A 308 -12.40 18.00 13.32
C ASP A 308 -12.22 18.63 11.94
N ASP A 309 -10.99 19.07 11.60
CA ASP A 309 -10.70 19.62 10.28
C ASP A 309 -10.97 18.60 9.16
N ILE A 310 -10.58 17.33 9.38
CA ILE A 310 -10.82 16.24 8.42
C ILE A 310 -12.31 15.96 8.26
N HIS A 311 -13.08 15.95 9.37
CA HIS A 311 -14.53 15.75 9.33
C HIS A 311 -15.22 16.82 8.49
N GLU A 312 -14.94 18.09 8.78
CA GLU A 312 -15.55 19.23 8.06
C GLU A 312 -15.09 19.28 6.60
N GLN A 313 -13.83 18.97 6.31
CA GLN A 313 -13.35 18.84 4.94
C GLN A 313 -14.13 17.75 4.18
N GLY A 314 -14.34 16.59 4.80
CA GLY A 314 -15.12 15.50 4.21
C GLY A 314 -16.55 15.92 3.88
N ARG A 315 -17.22 16.65 4.77
CA ARG A 315 -18.57 17.18 4.55
C ARG A 315 -18.62 18.22 3.42
N ALA A 316 -17.68 19.15 3.40
CA ALA A 316 -17.61 20.19 2.39
C ALA A 316 -17.37 19.62 0.99
N GLU A 317 -16.41 18.70 0.86
CA GLU A 317 -16.10 18.07 -0.41
C GLU A 317 -17.25 17.17 -0.91
N LEU A 318 -17.93 16.46 0.01
CA LEU A 318 -19.10 15.66 -0.33
C LEU A 318 -20.23 16.53 -0.89
N ALA A 319 -20.50 17.69 -0.29
CA ALA A 319 -21.50 18.63 -0.77
C ALA A 319 -21.17 19.18 -2.17
N GLU A 320 -19.91 19.48 -2.44
CA GLU A 320 -19.44 19.90 -3.77
C GLU A 320 -19.63 18.80 -4.81
N LEU A 321 -19.21 17.56 -4.48
CA LEU A 321 -19.37 16.40 -5.34
C LEU A 321 -20.84 16.11 -5.64
N HIS A 322 -21.72 16.18 -4.63
CA HIS A 322 -23.15 16.03 -4.81
C HIS A 322 -23.73 17.08 -5.79
N SER A 323 -23.24 18.32 -5.73
CA SER A 323 -23.68 19.36 -6.67
C SER A 323 -23.32 19.02 -8.12
N ARG A 324 -22.14 18.45 -8.35
CA ARG A 324 -21.71 18.00 -9.68
C ARG A 324 -22.48 16.77 -10.17
N MET A 325 -22.70 15.79 -9.27
CA MET A 325 -23.45 14.57 -9.57
C MET A 325 -24.93 14.89 -9.86
N ASP A 326 -25.52 15.85 -9.16
CA ASP A 326 -26.92 16.27 -9.32
C ASP A 326 -27.24 16.72 -10.75
N VAL A 327 -26.31 17.46 -11.39
CA VAL A 327 -26.46 17.91 -12.78
C VAL A 327 -26.56 16.72 -13.73
N ILE A 328 -25.62 15.78 -13.62
CA ILE A 328 -25.57 14.62 -14.52
C ILE A 328 -26.75 13.68 -14.27
N LEU A 329 -27.10 13.44 -13.00
CA LEU A 329 -28.25 12.60 -12.65
C LEU A 329 -29.56 13.15 -13.23
N LYS A 330 -29.78 14.47 -13.20
CA LYS A 330 -30.93 15.13 -13.79
C LYS A 330 -30.95 14.99 -15.32
N GLU A 331 -29.79 15.16 -15.97
CA GLU A 331 -29.67 14.95 -17.43
C GLU A 331 -30.01 13.50 -17.85
N LEU A 332 -29.71 12.51 -16.99
CA LEU A 332 -30.03 11.11 -17.20
C LEU A 332 -31.47 10.72 -16.79
N GLY A 333 -32.26 11.68 -16.30
CA GLY A 333 -33.64 11.45 -15.91
C GLY A 333 -33.87 11.03 -14.46
N TYR A 334 -32.82 10.91 -13.65
CA TYR A 334 -32.92 10.64 -12.22
C TYR A 334 -33.12 11.95 -11.45
N THR A 335 -34.39 12.38 -11.25
CA THR A 335 -34.72 13.69 -10.73
C THR A 335 -35.24 13.69 -9.30
N GLN A 336 -35.60 12.54 -8.71
CA GLN A 336 -36.31 12.43 -7.43
C GLN A 336 -35.40 11.89 -6.30
N GLY A 337 -35.43 12.54 -5.16
CA GLY A 337 -34.71 12.15 -3.96
C GLY A 337 -33.29 12.73 -3.85
N SER A 338 -32.54 12.31 -2.81
CA SER A 338 -31.16 12.71 -2.60
C SER A 338 -30.24 12.15 -3.68
N VAL A 339 -29.02 12.66 -3.80
CA VAL A 339 -28.01 12.14 -4.73
C VAL A 339 -27.76 10.65 -4.47
N GLY A 340 -27.56 10.24 -3.20
CA GLY A 340 -27.36 8.84 -2.86
C GLY A 340 -28.56 7.95 -3.23
N ALA A 341 -29.80 8.43 -3.03
CA ALA A 341 -30.99 7.68 -3.46
C ALA A 341 -31.04 7.47 -4.98
N ARG A 342 -30.68 8.49 -5.74
CA ARG A 342 -30.64 8.45 -7.22
C ARG A 342 -29.48 7.57 -7.72
N MET A 343 -28.34 7.57 -7.04
CA MET A 343 -27.23 6.65 -7.36
C MET A 343 -27.61 5.19 -7.11
N ARG A 344 -28.38 4.89 -6.05
CA ARG A 344 -28.95 3.54 -5.87
C ARG A 344 -29.87 3.13 -7.02
N ALA A 345 -30.77 4.03 -7.42
CA ALA A 345 -31.66 3.78 -8.56
C ALA A 345 -30.87 3.53 -9.86
N LEU A 346 -29.81 4.30 -10.10
CA LEU A 346 -28.88 4.09 -11.21
C LEU A 346 -28.20 2.71 -11.13
N ALA A 347 -27.74 2.29 -9.94
CA ALA A 347 -27.06 1.01 -9.75
C ALA A 347 -27.98 -0.21 -10.02
N ASP A 348 -29.29 -0.02 -9.86
CA ASP A 348 -30.30 -1.05 -10.12
C ASP A 348 -30.74 -1.09 -11.61
N ASP A 349 -30.41 -0.07 -12.40
CA ASP A 349 -30.78 0.00 -13.81
C ASP A 349 -30.09 -1.11 -14.62
N PRO A 350 -30.85 -1.99 -15.30
CA PRO A 350 -30.31 -3.08 -16.11
C PRO A 350 -29.37 -2.61 -17.23
N ALA A 351 -29.50 -1.38 -17.73
CA ALA A 351 -28.66 -0.82 -18.79
C ALA A 351 -27.18 -0.76 -18.40
N TYR A 352 -26.90 -0.63 -17.11
CA TYR A 352 -25.53 -0.48 -16.57
C TYR A 352 -25.01 -1.76 -15.92
N LYS A 353 -25.77 -2.85 -15.93
CA LYS A 353 -25.32 -4.16 -15.45
C LYS A 353 -24.60 -4.94 -16.55
N PHE A 354 -23.70 -5.79 -16.12
CA PHE A 354 -23.09 -6.80 -16.99
C PHE A 354 -23.99 -8.03 -17.11
N THR A 355 -23.83 -8.79 -18.16
CA THR A 355 -24.53 -10.06 -18.37
C THR A 355 -24.25 -11.01 -17.18
N PRO A 356 -25.25 -11.71 -16.62
CA PRO A 356 -25.01 -12.71 -15.59
C PRO A 356 -24.15 -13.90 -16.05
N GLY A 357 -23.33 -14.46 -15.15
CA GLY A 357 -22.55 -15.66 -15.40
C GLY A 357 -21.24 -15.44 -16.16
N ASP A 358 -20.72 -16.52 -16.78
CA ASP A 358 -19.41 -16.48 -17.45
C ASP A 358 -19.33 -15.51 -18.63
N PRO A 359 -20.36 -15.37 -19.48
CA PRO A 359 -20.32 -14.35 -20.53
C PRO A 359 -20.11 -12.92 -19.98
N GLY A 360 -20.74 -12.58 -18.86
CA GLY A 360 -20.56 -11.27 -18.23
C GLY A 360 -19.20 -11.12 -17.56
N ARG A 361 -18.60 -12.19 -17.07
CA ARG A 361 -17.20 -12.15 -16.57
C ARG A 361 -16.21 -11.84 -17.69
N GLU A 362 -16.42 -12.43 -18.87
CA GLU A 362 -15.61 -12.12 -20.07
C GLU A 362 -15.85 -10.67 -20.52
N GLU A 363 -17.11 -10.20 -20.52
CA GLU A 363 -17.47 -8.82 -20.82
C GLU A 363 -16.78 -7.81 -19.89
N ILE A 364 -16.69 -8.10 -18.57
CA ILE A 364 -15.99 -7.29 -17.58
C ILE A 364 -14.50 -7.19 -17.91
N VAL A 365 -13.83 -8.32 -18.17
CA VAL A 365 -12.39 -8.34 -18.48
C VAL A 365 -12.11 -7.57 -19.78
N ALA A 366 -12.90 -7.82 -20.83
CA ALA A 366 -12.76 -7.11 -22.09
C ALA A 366 -12.97 -5.59 -21.94
N PHE A 367 -13.92 -5.18 -21.12
CA PHE A 367 -14.15 -3.76 -20.79
C PHE A 367 -12.92 -3.13 -20.12
N ILE A 368 -12.34 -3.81 -19.13
CA ILE A 368 -11.13 -3.35 -18.42
C ILE A 368 -9.96 -3.21 -19.42
N GLU A 369 -9.71 -4.23 -20.24
CA GLU A 369 -8.62 -4.23 -21.23
C GLU A 369 -8.78 -3.09 -22.25
N ASP A 370 -10.00 -2.81 -22.70
CA ASP A 370 -10.29 -1.69 -23.59
C ASP A 370 -10.00 -0.34 -22.92
N ARG A 371 -10.39 -0.15 -21.65
CA ARG A 371 -10.08 1.09 -20.90
C ARG A 371 -8.58 1.25 -20.66
N ILE A 372 -7.85 0.17 -20.37
CA ILE A 372 -6.39 0.17 -20.26
C ILE A 372 -5.75 0.58 -21.61
N ALA A 373 -6.21 0.01 -22.72
CA ALA A 373 -5.68 0.36 -24.04
C ALA A 373 -5.91 1.84 -24.36
N TRP A 374 -7.12 2.34 -24.08
CA TRP A 374 -7.47 3.73 -24.29
C TRP A 374 -6.59 4.67 -23.49
N ILE A 375 -6.46 4.44 -22.16
CA ILE A 375 -5.70 5.34 -21.29
C ILE A 375 -4.20 5.32 -21.60
N LYS A 376 -3.62 4.15 -21.95
CA LYS A 376 -2.22 4.06 -22.39
C LYS A 376 -1.92 5.02 -23.55
N ALA A 377 -2.83 5.15 -24.50
CA ALA A 377 -2.68 6.06 -25.63
C ALA A 377 -2.71 7.55 -25.20
N GLN A 378 -3.31 7.86 -24.05
CA GLN A 378 -3.37 9.24 -23.53
C GLN A 378 -2.15 9.63 -22.70
N MET A 379 -1.35 8.69 -22.20
CA MET A 379 -0.23 8.98 -21.27
C MET A 379 0.76 10.04 -21.78
N PRO A 380 1.10 10.14 -23.08
CA PRO A 380 1.97 11.23 -23.56
C PRO A 380 1.38 12.65 -23.39
N ARG A 381 0.06 12.76 -23.16
CA ARG A 381 -0.62 14.03 -22.86
C ARG A 381 -0.53 14.40 -21.36
N ALA A 382 -0.26 13.41 -20.51
CA ALA A 382 -0.27 13.56 -19.05
C ALA A 382 1.13 13.54 -18.43
N PHE A 383 2.15 12.98 -19.10
CA PHE A 383 3.50 12.81 -18.55
C PHE A 383 4.58 13.16 -19.57
N THR A 384 5.71 13.71 -19.10
CA THR A 384 6.91 13.94 -19.92
C THR A 384 7.81 12.71 -19.98
N GLN A 385 7.74 11.85 -18.97
CA GLN A 385 8.44 10.58 -18.91
C GLN A 385 7.42 9.44 -18.78
N LEU A 386 7.58 8.43 -19.60
CA LEU A 386 6.65 7.32 -19.64
C LEU A 386 7.29 6.03 -19.08
N VAL A 387 6.48 5.22 -18.45
CA VAL A 387 6.72 3.81 -18.20
C VAL A 387 5.78 2.99 -19.08
N ASN A 388 6.17 1.79 -19.44
CA ASN A 388 5.30 0.89 -20.20
C ASN A 388 5.34 -0.50 -19.55
N PRO A 389 4.73 -0.63 -18.37
CA PRO A 389 4.74 -1.88 -17.65
C PRO A 389 4.00 -2.97 -18.44
N PRO A 390 4.53 -4.19 -18.49
CA PRO A 390 3.72 -5.35 -18.80
C PRO A 390 2.59 -5.42 -17.76
N LEU A 391 1.35 -5.42 -18.20
CA LEU A 391 0.18 -5.42 -17.33
C LEU A 391 -0.77 -6.53 -17.70
N GLU A 392 -1.16 -7.35 -16.73
CA GLU A 392 -2.13 -8.42 -16.86
C GLU A 392 -3.38 -8.09 -16.05
N VAL A 393 -4.54 -8.33 -16.65
CA VAL A 393 -5.83 -8.38 -15.93
C VAL A 393 -6.06 -9.83 -15.50
N ARG A 394 -6.22 -10.08 -14.21
CA ARG A 394 -6.35 -11.42 -13.64
C ARG A 394 -7.57 -11.51 -12.74
N ARG A 395 -8.32 -12.60 -12.88
CA ARG A 395 -9.32 -12.96 -11.88
C ARG A 395 -8.65 -13.27 -10.54
N LEU A 396 -9.23 -12.80 -9.44
CA LEU A 396 -8.81 -13.21 -8.10
C LEU A 396 -8.86 -14.73 -7.93
N PRO A 397 -7.96 -15.34 -7.15
CA PRO A 397 -8.11 -16.73 -6.76
C PRO A 397 -9.49 -16.98 -6.16
N LEU A 398 -10.16 -18.06 -6.57
CA LEU A 398 -11.54 -18.35 -6.16
C LEU A 398 -11.72 -18.40 -4.63
N ALA A 399 -10.71 -18.87 -3.91
CA ALA A 399 -10.71 -18.92 -2.45
C ALA A 399 -10.68 -17.54 -1.78
N GLU A 400 -10.13 -16.53 -2.46
CA GLU A 400 -10.01 -15.16 -1.94
C GLU A 400 -11.25 -14.31 -2.26
N GLU A 401 -11.94 -14.59 -3.35
CA GLU A 401 -13.06 -13.77 -3.84
C GLU A 401 -14.13 -13.42 -2.78
N PRO A 402 -14.54 -14.33 -1.86
CA PRO A 402 -15.60 -14.02 -0.91
C PRO A 402 -15.28 -12.89 0.08
N GLY A 403 -14.00 -12.71 0.42
CA GLY A 403 -13.54 -11.70 1.39
C GLY A 403 -12.80 -10.52 0.77
N ALA A 404 -12.56 -10.54 -0.54
CA ALA A 404 -11.78 -9.53 -1.22
C ALA A 404 -12.63 -8.34 -1.70
N PRO A 405 -12.02 -7.15 -1.87
CA PRO A 405 -12.66 -6.01 -2.54
C PRO A 405 -12.98 -6.33 -4.00
N GLY A 406 -13.61 -5.36 -4.70
CA GLY A 406 -13.96 -5.49 -6.12
C GLY A 406 -12.75 -5.67 -7.04
N ALA A 407 -11.65 -5.00 -6.75
CA ALA A 407 -10.36 -5.15 -7.43
C ALA A 407 -9.21 -4.69 -6.52
N TYR A 408 -7.98 -5.00 -6.93
CA TYR A 408 -6.76 -4.36 -6.47
C TYR A 408 -5.66 -4.45 -7.54
N GLY A 409 -4.78 -3.43 -7.54
CA GLY A 409 -3.68 -3.32 -8.48
C GLY A 409 -2.32 -3.32 -7.79
N GLY A 410 -1.29 -3.71 -8.53
CA GLY A 410 0.09 -3.63 -8.06
C GLY A 410 1.08 -3.71 -9.21
N ALA A 411 2.20 -3.02 -9.04
CA ALA A 411 3.31 -3.06 -9.98
C ALA A 411 3.90 -4.47 -10.12
N GLY A 412 4.62 -4.68 -11.20
CA GLY A 412 5.43 -5.86 -11.40
C GLY A 412 6.64 -5.91 -10.47
N SER A 413 7.41 -7.00 -10.58
CA SER A 413 8.65 -7.15 -9.83
C SER A 413 9.71 -6.15 -10.31
N LYS A 414 10.60 -5.75 -9.39
CA LYS A 414 11.70 -4.81 -9.67
C LYS A 414 12.65 -5.30 -10.76
N ASP A 415 12.83 -6.61 -10.92
CA ASP A 415 13.63 -7.25 -11.96
C ASP A 415 12.89 -7.42 -13.30
N GLY A 416 11.60 -7.03 -13.36
CA GLY A 416 10.75 -7.14 -14.55
C GLY A 416 10.31 -8.57 -14.89
N SER A 417 10.60 -9.57 -14.06
CA SER A 417 10.24 -10.97 -14.31
C SER A 417 8.75 -11.27 -14.08
N ILE A 418 8.07 -10.44 -13.27
CA ILE A 418 6.64 -10.55 -12.98
C ILE A 418 5.97 -9.27 -13.48
N PRO A 419 4.93 -9.36 -14.34
CA PRO A 419 4.20 -8.20 -14.82
C PRO A 419 3.39 -7.54 -13.70
N GLY A 420 3.10 -6.24 -13.87
CA GLY A 420 2.08 -5.57 -13.07
C GLY A 420 0.72 -6.25 -13.26
N ARG A 421 -0.12 -6.21 -12.24
CA ARG A 421 -1.42 -6.89 -12.28
C ARG A 421 -2.53 -6.01 -11.74
N MET A 422 -3.63 -6.05 -12.45
CA MET A 422 -4.94 -5.69 -11.92
C MET A 422 -5.70 -6.97 -11.63
N TRP A 423 -5.96 -7.23 -10.37
CA TRP A 423 -6.79 -8.35 -9.91
C TRP A 423 -8.23 -7.90 -9.82
N ILE A 424 -9.15 -8.66 -10.42
CA ILE A 424 -10.58 -8.36 -10.43
C ILE A 424 -11.37 -9.48 -9.76
N ASN A 425 -12.27 -9.10 -8.86
CA ASN A 425 -13.18 -10.04 -8.19
C ASN A 425 -14.36 -10.34 -9.11
N LEU A 426 -14.40 -11.56 -9.61
CA LEU A 426 -15.45 -12.04 -10.52
C LEU A 426 -16.38 -13.06 -9.87
N ARG A 427 -16.49 -13.06 -8.53
CA ARG A 427 -17.41 -13.94 -7.78
C ARG A 427 -18.83 -13.84 -8.35
N THR A 428 -19.29 -12.63 -8.57
CA THR A 428 -20.53 -12.31 -9.27
C THR A 428 -20.35 -11.08 -10.14
N THR A 429 -21.03 -11.02 -11.27
CA THR A 429 -21.04 -9.84 -12.16
C THR A 429 -21.72 -8.64 -11.51
N ASP A 430 -22.59 -8.86 -10.51
CA ASP A 430 -23.26 -7.80 -9.74
C ASP A 430 -22.34 -6.98 -8.82
N LEU A 431 -21.07 -7.35 -8.68
CA LEU A 431 -20.08 -6.52 -7.99
C LEU A 431 -19.72 -5.27 -8.78
N HIS A 432 -19.88 -5.29 -10.11
CA HIS A 432 -19.43 -4.24 -11.01
C HIS A 432 -20.59 -3.64 -11.78
N ARG A 433 -20.45 -2.37 -12.14
CA ARG A 433 -21.33 -1.66 -13.05
C ARG A 433 -20.50 -1.07 -14.19
N LYS A 434 -21.09 -0.93 -15.37
CA LYS A 434 -20.39 -0.33 -16.53
C LYS A 434 -19.91 1.09 -16.22
N TYR A 435 -20.64 1.83 -15.43
CA TYR A 435 -20.30 3.23 -15.12
C TYR A 435 -19.20 3.39 -14.09
N ASP A 436 -18.99 2.46 -13.15
CA ASP A 436 -17.95 2.55 -12.12
C ASP A 436 -16.67 1.76 -12.46
N LEU A 437 -16.77 0.77 -13.35
CA LEU A 437 -15.64 -0.11 -13.66
C LEU A 437 -14.51 0.61 -14.43
N ALA A 438 -14.82 1.63 -15.24
CA ALA A 438 -13.80 2.42 -15.91
C ALA A 438 -12.92 3.17 -14.91
N ASP A 439 -13.54 3.80 -13.93
CA ASP A 439 -12.87 4.52 -12.86
C ASP A 439 -11.98 3.59 -12.02
N LEU A 440 -12.55 2.47 -11.57
CA LEU A 440 -11.81 1.43 -10.86
C LEU A 440 -10.59 0.92 -11.67
N THR A 441 -10.74 0.80 -13.00
CA THR A 441 -9.64 0.40 -13.88
C THR A 441 -8.50 1.41 -13.85
N PHE A 442 -8.78 2.71 -13.89
CA PHE A 442 -7.75 3.75 -13.84
C PHE A 442 -7.09 3.85 -12.47
N HIS A 443 -7.83 3.63 -11.39
CA HIS A 443 -7.34 3.56 -10.03
C HIS A 443 -6.34 2.41 -9.85
N GLU A 444 -6.73 1.20 -10.23
CA GLU A 444 -5.93 -0.01 -9.96
C GLU A 444 -4.79 -0.21 -10.97
N SER A 445 -4.92 0.31 -12.19
CA SER A 445 -3.95 0.05 -13.25
C SER A 445 -3.15 1.30 -13.66
N ILE A 446 -3.53 1.96 -14.77
CA ILE A 446 -2.87 3.11 -15.39
C ILE A 446 -3.85 4.28 -15.44
N PRO A 447 -3.46 5.46 -14.97
CA PRO A 447 -2.18 5.85 -14.37
C PRO A 447 -2.10 5.68 -12.83
N GLY A 448 -2.93 4.79 -12.23
CA GLY A 448 -3.01 4.54 -10.79
C GLY A 448 -1.88 3.65 -10.25
N HIS A 449 -2.25 2.65 -9.42
CA HIS A 449 -1.30 1.88 -8.63
C HIS A 449 -0.21 1.16 -9.44
N VAL A 450 -0.53 0.53 -10.58
CA VAL A 450 0.48 -0.14 -11.40
C VAL A 450 1.47 0.89 -11.98
N TRP A 451 0.98 2.02 -12.47
CA TRP A 451 1.82 3.07 -13.03
C TRP A 451 2.75 3.71 -11.99
N GLU A 452 2.21 4.09 -10.84
CA GLU A 452 2.99 4.64 -9.72
C GLU A 452 4.04 3.65 -9.23
N GLY A 453 3.65 2.39 -9.05
CA GLY A 453 4.55 1.36 -8.59
C GLY A 453 5.71 1.05 -9.55
N GLU A 454 5.51 1.18 -10.86
CA GLU A 454 6.60 1.05 -11.84
C GLU A 454 7.65 2.17 -11.74
N PHE A 455 7.25 3.38 -11.37
CA PHE A 455 8.21 4.43 -11.02
C PHE A 455 8.90 4.11 -9.69
N SER A 456 8.16 3.67 -8.69
CA SER A 456 8.67 3.29 -7.37
C SER A 456 9.68 2.13 -7.45
N ASN A 457 9.52 1.20 -8.39
CA ASN A 457 10.47 0.11 -8.62
C ASN A 457 11.89 0.58 -9.02
N ARG A 458 12.03 1.81 -9.50
CA ARG A 458 13.33 2.40 -9.89
C ARG A 458 14.05 3.07 -8.72
N LEU A 459 13.37 3.26 -7.61
CA LEU A 459 13.91 3.95 -6.44
C LEU A 459 14.83 3.04 -5.61
N PRO A 460 15.72 3.62 -4.77
CA PRO A 460 16.52 2.88 -3.81
C PRO A 460 15.67 2.02 -2.88
N LEU A 461 16.26 0.96 -2.31
CA LEU A 461 15.57 -0.03 -1.47
C LEU A 461 14.74 0.61 -0.34
N ILE A 462 15.30 1.57 0.39
CA ILE A 462 14.59 2.26 1.49
C ILE A 462 13.27 2.90 1.04
N ARG A 463 13.21 3.41 -0.21
CA ARG A 463 12.02 4.03 -0.80
C ARG A 463 10.98 3.00 -1.24
N SER A 464 11.40 1.75 -1.52
CA SER A 464 10.49 0.63 -1.79
C SER A 464 9.95 0.02 -0.49
N ILE A 465 10.69 0.17 0.61
CA ILE A 465 10.28 -0.30 1.94
C ILE A 465 9.27 0.69 2.55
N LEU A 466 9.57 1.99 2.55
CA LEU A 466 8.74 3.02 3.17
C LEU A 466 7.66 3.48 2.19
N ALA A 467 6.42 3.06 2.45
CA ALA A 467 5.26 3.39 1.62
C ALA A 467 4.17 4.06 2.47
N PHE A 468 3.57 5.12 1.96
CA PHE A 468 2.61 5.97 2.67
C PHE A 468 1.24 5.88 2.03
N ASN A 469 0.26 5.48 2.83
CA ASN A 469 -1.12 5.32 2.40
C ASN A 469 -1.67 6.59 1.71
N ALA A 470 -1.43 7.77 2.30
CA ALA A 470 -1.94 9.02 1.74
C ALA A 470 -1.38 9.35 0.36
N PHE A 471 -0.11 9.02 0.09
CA PHE A 471 0.45 9.21 -1.25
C PHE A 471 -0.11 8.19 -2.23
N SER A 472 -0.02 6.91 -1.93
CA SER A 472 -0.41 5.84 -2.86
C SER A 472 -1.89 5.92 -3.26
N GLU A 473 -2.76 6.02 -2.27
CA GLU A 473 -4.21 6.09 -2.49
C GLU A 473 -4.64 7.48 -3.03
N GLY A 474 -3.98 8.53 -2.55
CA GLY A 474 -4.19 9.88 -3.07
C GLY A 474 -3.79 10.00 -4.54
N TRP A 475 -2.68 9.37 -4.94
CA TRP A 475 -2.25 9.29 -6.33
C TRP A 475 -3.25 8.50 -7.18
N ALA A 476 -3.73 7.36 -6.72
CA ALA A 476 -4.71 6.57 -7.46
C ALA A 476 -6.03 7.33 -7.69
N LEU A 477 -6.50 8.11 -6.69
CA LEU A 477 -7.64 9.01 -6.89
C LEU A 477 -7.31 10.18 -7.85
N TYR A 478 -6.09 10.69 -7.81
CA TYR A 478 -5.65 11.70 -8.77
C TYR A 478 -5.55 11.13 -10.19
N ALA A 479 -5.21 9.86 -10.33
CA ALA A 479 -5.24 9.14 -11.61
C ALA A 479 -6.65 9.04 -12.20
N GLU A 480 -7.67 8.83 -11.36
CA GLU A 480 -9.08 8.90 -11.75
C GLU A 480 -9.43 10.30 -12.30
N GLN A 481 -9.01 11.36 -11.60
CA GLN A 481 -9.19 12.74 -12.05
C GLN A 481 -8.46 13.01 -13.38
N LEU A 482 -7.23 12.55 -13.55
CA LEU A 482 -6.49 12.69 -14.80
C LEU A 482 -7.20 11.99 -15.96
N ALA A 483 -7.79 10.83 -15.73
CA ALA A 483 -8.56 10.12 -16.75
C ALA A 483 -9.79 10.94 -17.21
N ASP A 484 -10.53 11.54 -16.27
CA ASP A 484 -11.65 12.46 -16.61
C ASP A 484 -11.15 13.68 -17.42
N GLU A 485 -10.06 14.33 -16.97
CA GLU A 485 -9.46 15.50 -17.66
C GLU A 485 -8.90 15.15 -19.05
N LEU A 486 -8.52 13.90 -19.29
CA LEU A 486 -8.05 13.40 -20.60
C LEU A 486 -9.20 13.03 -21.53
N GLY A 487 -10.45 13.05 -21.05
CA GLY A 487 -11.66 12.82 -21.83
C GLY A 487 -12.24 11.40 -21.73
N ALA A 488 -11.89 10.62 -20.69
CA ALA A 488 -12.35 9.23 -20.53
C ALA A 488 -13.88 9.08 -20.55
N TYR A 489 -14.61 10.12 -20.17
CA TYR A 489 -16.06 10.11 -20.01
C TYR A 489 -16.81 11.06 -20.97
N ASP A 490 -16.13 11.66 -21.95
CA ASP A 490 -16.77 12.65 -22.85
C ASP A 490 -17.92 12.05 -23.66
N GLU A 491 -17.73 10.81 -24.13
CA GLU A 491 -18.78 10.05 -24.83
C GLU A 491 -19.57 9.10 -23.92
N PHE A 492 -19.19 9.00 -22.64
CA PHE A 492 -19.79 8.10 -21.65
C PHE A 492 -20.11 8.83 -20.34
N LYS A 493 -21.04 9.78 -20.43
CA LYS A 493 -21.39 10.68 -19.30
C LYS A 493 -21.72 9.96 -17.98
N VAL A 494 -22.36 8.78 -18.04
CA VAL A 494 -22.65 8.00 -16.85
C VAL A 494 -21.38 7.47 -16.17
N GLY A 495 -20.29 7.25 -16.91
CA GLY A 495 -18.99 6.91 -16.34
C GLY A 495 -18.42 8.01 -15.45
N ARG A 496 -18.70 9.29 -15.80
CA ARG A 496 -18.33 10.42 -14.92
C ARG A 496 -19.05 10.39 -13.57
N LEU A 497 -20.28 9.84 -13.50
CA LEU A 497 -20.94 9.58 -12.22
C LEU A 497 -20.22 8.51 -11.41
N GLY A 498 -19.68 7.46 -12.04
CA GLY A 498 -18.84 6.46 -11.38
C GLY A 498 -17.61 7.08 -10.72
N TYR A 499 -16.86 7.90 -11.47
CA TYR A 499 -15.74 8.67 -10.95
C TYR A 499 -16.15 9.61 -9.80
N LEU A 500 -17.21 10.39 -9.95
CA LEU A 500 -17.66 11.30 -8.89
C LEU A 500 -18.16 10.54 -7.65
N GLN A 501 -18.80 9.37 -7.82
CA GLN A 501 -19.22 8.49 -6.73
C GLN A 501 -18.01 7.89 -6.00
N SER A 502 -16.94 7.54 -6.73
CA SER A 502 -15.66 7.11 -6.17
C SER A 502 -15.07 8.17 -5.24
N LEU A 503 -15.00 9.43 -5.69
CA LEU A 503 -14.56 10.55 -4.87
C LEU A 503 -15.49 10.81 -3.68
N ALA A 504 -16.82 10.73 -3.88
CA ALA A 504 -17.82 10.91 -2.82
C ALA A 504 -17.70 9.81 -1.75
N PHE A 505 -17.46 8.57 -2.15
CA PHE A 505 -17.18 7.46 -1.23
C PHE A 505 -15.97 7.77 -0.34
N ARG A 506 -14.89 8.34 -0.91
CA ARG A 506 -13.68 8.71 -0.18
C ARG A 506 -13.90 9.95 0.70
N ALA A 507 -14.76 10.88 0.31
CA ALA A 507 -15.21 11.97 1.18
C ALA A 507 -16.06 11.45 2.36
N CYS A 508 -16.94 10.48 2.13
CA CYS A 508 -17.67 9.78 3.20
C CYS A 508 -16.72 9.08 4.18
N ARG A 509 -15.59 8.51 3.71
CA ARG A 509 -14.57 7.92 4.59
C ARG A 509 -14.02 8.92 5.60
N LEU A 510 -13.75 10.18 5.20
CA LEU A 510 -13.30 11.24 6.11
C LEU A 510 -14.32 11.48 7.22
N VAL A 511 -15.60 11.57 6.87
CA VAL A 511 -16.69 11.84 7.81
C VAL A 511 -16.94 10.65 8.73
N VAL A 512 -16.94 9.43 8.19
CA VAL A 512 -17.29 8.22 8.96
C VAL A 512 -16.16 7.79 9.88
N ASP A 513 -14.91 7.79 9.43
CA ASP A 513 -13.75 7.44 10.27
C ASP A 513 -13.64 8.39 11.47
N THR A 514 -13.69 9.70 11.22
CA THR A 514 -13.68 10.71 12.29
C THR A 514 -14.98 10.67 13.11
N GLY A 515 -16.10 10.34 12.49
CA GLY A 515 -17.38 10.11 13.15
C GLY A 515 -17.29 9.02 14.21
N LEU A 516 -16.78 7.85 13.83
CA LEU A 516 -16.60 6.70 14.71
C LEU A 516 -15.63 6.98 15.84
N HIS A 517 -14.44 7.49 15.54
CA HIS A 517 -13.31 7.52 16.46
C HIS A 517 -13.22 8.81 17.29
N HIS A 518 -13.82 9.91 16.80
CA HIS A 518 -13.76 11.22 17.45
C HIS A 518 -15.14 11.78 17.84
N LYS A 519 -16.13 11.67 16.94
CA LYS A 519 -17.51 12.19 17.19
C LYS A 519 -18.40 11.20 17.92
N ARG A 520 -17.91 10.02 18.30
CA ARG A 520 -18.63 8.98 19.06
C ARG A 520 -19.83 8.38 18.33
N TRP A 521 -19.76 8.34 16.99
CA TRP A 521 -20.77 7.67 16.20
C TRP A 521 -20.79 6.17 16.49
N THR A 522 -22.00 5.62 16.44
CA THR A 522 -22.19 4.17 16.42
C THR A 522 -21.79 3.61 15.05
N ARG A 523 -21.50 2.31 15.03
CA ARG A 523 -21.28 1.56 13.79
C ARG A 523 -22.41 1.72 12.78
N GLU A 524 -23.66 1.76 13.27
CA GLU A 524 -24.86 1.88 12.44
C GLU A 524 -25.01 3.29 11.86
N GLU A 525 -24.65 4.33 12.60
CA GLU A 525 -24.61 5.71 12.06
C GLU A 525 -23.61 5.81 10.91
N GLY A 526 -22.41 5.22 11.05
CA GLY A 526 -21.41 5.17 9.97
C GLY A 526 -21.93 4.45 8.72
N ARG A 527 -22.58 3.31 8.88
CA ARG A 527 -23.19 2.55 7.77
C ARG A 527 -24.28 3.33 7.08
N ARG A 528 -25.21 3.91 7.87
CA ARG A 528 -26.32 4.71 7.36
C ARG A 528 -25.81 5.91 6.55
N PHE A 529 -24.77 6.59 7.01
CA PHE A 529 -24.17 7.73 6.31
C PHE A 529 -23.72 7.35 4.90
N PHE A 530 -22.99 6.25 4.74
CA PHE A 530 -22.59 5.76 3.40
C PHE A 530 -23.78 5.43 2.51
N VAL A 531 -24.78 4.75 3.06
CA VAL A 531 -25.98 4.36 2.30
C VAL A 531 -26.78 5.58 1.84
N GLU A 532 -26.95 6.56 2.71
CA GLU A 532 -27.76 7.75 2.42
C GLU A 532 -27.03 8.73 1.50
N GLU A 533 -25.73 8.97 1.74
CA GLU A 533 -24.98 10.01 1.04
C GLU A 533 -24.33 9.50 -0.27
N ASN A 534 -23.76 8.30 -0.27
CA ASN A 534 -23.07 7.75 -1.45
C ASN A 534 -23.94 6.81 -2.29
N GLY A 535 -25.07 6.34 -1.75
CA GLY A 535 -25.87 5.31 -2.42
C GLY A 535 -25.25 3.91 -2.41
N SER A 536 -24.27 3.66 -1.53
CA SER A 536 -23.57 2.37 -1.40
C SER A 536 -24.50 1.25 -0.94
N LYS A 537 -24.15 0.01 -1.27
CA LYS A 537 -24.89 -1.18 -0.80
C LYS A 537 -24.60 -1.43 0.69
N VAL A 538 -25.64 -1.85 1.43
CA VAL A 538 -25.54 -2.09 2.88
C VAL A 538 -24.46 -3.10 3.24
N ASP A 539 -24.35 -4.20 2.50
CA ASP A 539 -23.37 -5.26 2.78
C ASP A 539 -21.93 -4.82 2.51
N GLU A 540 -21.72 -4.00 1.49
CA GLU A 540 -20.42 -3.42 1.16
C GLU A 540 -19.94 -2.49 2.29
N VAL A 541 -20.78 -1.53 2.69
CA VAL A 541 -20.40 -0.57 3.73
C VAL A 541 -20.34 -1.21 5.12
N ALA A 542 -20.97 -2.35 5.35
CA ALA A 542 -20.83 -3.08 6.61
C ALA A 542 -19.39 -3.55 6.84
N SER A 543 -18.74 -4.10 5.81
CA SER A 543 -17.34 -4.53 5.91
C SER A 543 -16.38 -3.35 5.93
N GLU A 544 -16.70 -2.26 5.21
CA GLU A 544 -15.90 -1.03 5.21
C GLU A 544 -15.87 -0.36 6.60
N VAL A 545 -17.01 -0.17 7.24
CA VAL A 545 -17.10 0.44 8.57
C VAL A 545 -16.35 -0.42 9.61
N ASP A 546 -16.48 -1.75 9.54
CA ASP A 546 -15.73 -2.67 10.42
C ASP A 546 -14.21 -2.56 10.20
N ARG A 547 -13.78 -2.36 8.96
CA ARG A 547 -12.38 -2.12 8.62
C ARG A 547 -11.84 -0.84 9.24
N TYR A 548 -12.63 0.24 9.29
CA TYR A 548 -12.21 1.49 9.95
C TYR A 548 -12.02 1.29 11.45
N CYS A 549 -12.85 0.47 12.08
CA CYS A 549 -12.68 0.12 13.49
C CYS A 549 -11.39 -0.71 13.75
N SER A 550 -10.90 -1.44 12.75
CA SER A 550 -9.65 -2.21 12.84
C SER A 550 -8.41 -1.36 12.58
N TRP A 551 -8.50 -0.35 11.70
CA TRP A 551 -7.41 0.53 11.28
C TRP A 551 -7.83 2.00 11.34
N PRO A 552 -7.97 2.57 12.55
CA PRO A 552 -8.37 3.96 12.73
C PRO A 552 -7.49 4.93 11.94
N GLY A 553 -8.12 5.88 11.24
CA GLY A 553 -7.43 6.90 10.45
C GLY A 553 -6.95 6.45 9.06
N GLN A 554 -6.85 5.14 8.78
CA GLN A 554 -6.35 4.64 7.49
C GLN A 554 -7.24 5.11 6.33
N ALA A 555 -8.54 5.09 6.52
CA ALA A 555 -9.51 5.49 5.51
C ALA A 555 -9.40 6.98 5.13
N CYS A 556 -8.87 7.83 6.01
CA CYS A 556 -8.69 9.26 5.75
C CYS A 556 -7.58 9.55 4.73
N GLY A 557 -6.56 8.70 4.64
CA GLY A 557 -5.40 8.91 3.75
C GLY A 557 -5.79 9.09 2.29
N TYR A 558 -6.79 8.36 1.81
CA TYR A 558 -7.27 8.41 0.41
C TYR A 558 -7.59 9.83 -0.05
N LYS A 559 -8.60 10.43 0.55
CA LYS A 559 -9.10 11.73 0.10
C LYS A 559 -8.20 12.88 0.51
N ILE A 560 -7.57 12.80 1.68
CA ILE A 560 -6.56 13.79 2.11
C ILE A 560 -5.37 13.80 1.14
N GLY A 561 -4.89 12.65 0.72
CA GLY A 561 -3.81 12.53 -0.26
C GLY A 561 -4.19 13.14 -1.61
N HIS A 562 -5.36 12.81 -2.14
CA HIS A 562 -5.88 13.38 -3.37
C HIS A 562 -5.98 14.91 -3.29
N THR A 563 -6.62 15.42 -2.26
CA THR A 563 -6.82 16.87 -2.07
C THR A 563 -5.49 17.61 -1.97
N GLU A 564 -4.49 17.01 -1.29
CA GLU A 564 -3.15 17.61 -1.21
C GLU A 564 -2.44 17.62 -2.57
N ILE A 565 -2.50 16.56 -3.36
CA ILE A 565 -1.92 16.55 -4.72
C ILE A 565 -2.57 17.64 -5.59
N VAL A 566 -3.90 17.76 -5.55
CA VAL A 566 -4.65 18.81 -6.28
C VAL A 566 -4.27 20.19 -5.79
N ARG A 567 -4.13 20.40 -4.49
CA ARG A 567 -3.68 21.68 -3.90
C ARG A 567 -2.27 22.05 -4.35
N GLN A 568 -1.34 21.10 -4.39
CA GLN A 568 0.02 21.30 -4.87
C GLN A 568 0.05 21.60 -6.38
N ARG A 569 -0.81 20.97 -7.14
CA ARG A 569 -1.00 21.30 -8.57
C ARG A 569 -1.46 22.74 -8.77
N ALA A 570 -2.47 23.16 -8.05
CA ALA A 570 -2.97 24.54 -8.09
C ALA A 570 -1.89 25.56 -7.68
N ARG A 571 -1.08 25.23 -6.65
CA ARG A 571 0.08 26.04 -6.25
C ARG A 571 1.11 26.18 -7.37
N ALA A 572 1.42 25.08 -8.06
CA ALA A 572 2.36 25.10 -9.18
C ALA A 572 1.82 25.93 -10.36
N GLN A 573 0.52 25.77 -10.69
CA GLN A 573 -0.16 26.57 -11.71
C GLN A 573 -0.09 28.07 -11.40
N SER A 574 -0.40 28.46 -10.17
CA SER A 574 -0.34 29.85 -9.73
C SER A 574 1.08 30.41 -9.75
N ALA A 575 2.08 29.62 -9.35
CA ALA A 575 3.48 30.05 -9.26
C ALA A 575 4.17 30.18 -10.62
N LEU A 576 3.78 29.39 -11.61
CA LEU A 576 4.42 29.29 -12.92
C LEU A 576 3.63 30.01 -14.03
N GLY A 577 2.32 30.25 -13.85
CA GLY A 577 1.47 30.88 -14.86
C GLY A 577 1.56 30.18 -16.21
N SER A 578 1.94 30.89 -17.27
CA SER A 578 2.08 30.33 -18.62
C SER A 578 3.23 29.33 -18.79
N ALA A 579 4.18 29.26 -17.85
CA ALA A 579 5.25 28.26 -17.84
C ALA A 579 4.84 26.93 -17.21
N TYR A 580 3.62 26.82 -16.68
CA TYR A 580 3.13 25.58 -16.11
C TYR A 580 2.91 24.52 -17.21
N ASP A 581 3.51 23.33 -17.04
CA ASP A 581 3.23 22.15 -17.84
C ASP A 581 2.71 21.03 -16.92
N MET A 582 1.46 20.61 -17.14
CA MET A 582 0.82 19.53 -16.38
C MET A 582 1.61 18.23 -16.46
N ARG A 583 2.19 17.92 -17.63
CA ARG A 583 2.98 16.71 -17.84
C ARG A 583 4.24 16.70 -16.97
N ALA A 584 4.92 17.86 -16.91
CA ALA A 584 6.12 18.02 -16.09
C ALA A 584 5.78 17.97 -14.59
N PHE A 585 4.65 18.56 -14.16
CA PHE A 585 4.15 18.46 -12.80
C PHE A 585 3.87 17.00 -12.41
N ASN A 586 3.06 16.29 -13.19
CA ASN A 586 2.71 14.89 -12.92
C ASN A 586 3.95 14.00 -12.87
N THR A 587 4.89 14.22 -13.81
CA THR A 587 6.16 13.49 -13.83
C THR A 587 6.99 13.79 -12.59
N ALA A 588 7.07 15.03 -12.15
CA ALA A 588 7.83 15.40 -10.94
C ALA A 588 7.24 14.74 -9.68
N VAL A 589 5.91 14.68 -9.55
CA VAL A 589 5.25 14.03 -8.42
C VAL A 589 5.52 12.53 -8.41
N VAL A 590 5.32 11.83 -9.53
CA VAL A 590 5.46 10.37 -9.57
C VAL A 590 6.92 9.90 -9.49
N LEU A 591 7.86 10.68 -10.06
CA LEU A 591 9.31 10.43 -9.92
C LEU A 591 9.78 10.66 -8.47
N GLY A 592 9.18 11.62 -7.74
CA GLY A 592 9.41 11.78 -6.32
C GLY A 592 9.07 10.52 -5.52
N GLY A 593 8.25 9.64 -6.09
CA GLY A 593 7.86 8.35 -5.54
C GLY A 593 6.97 8.45 -4.31
N ASN A 594 6.60 7.29 -3.76
CA ASN A 594 5.79 7.21 -2.56
C ASN A 594 6.49 7.89 -1.38
N ALA A 595 5.88 8.93 -0.84
CA ALA A 595 6.47 9.78 0.20
C ALA A 595 5.38 10.41 1.08
N PRO A 596 5.71 10.88 2.29
CA PRO A 596 4.84 11.75 3.06
C PRO A 596 4.39 12.97 2.24
N LEU A 597 3.19 13.47 2.49
CA LEU A 597 2.62 14.57 1.71
C LEU A 597 3.41 15.88 1.84
N ASP A 598 4.05 16.14 2.97
CA ASP A 598 4.95 17.28 3.16
C ASP A 598 6.23 17.14 2.33
N VAL A 599 6.79 15.94 2.23
CA VAL A 599 7.94 15.62 1.37
C VAL A 599 7.55 15.75 -0.12
N MET A 600 6.36 15.29 -0.49
CA MET A 600 5.80 15.50 -1.83
C MET A 600 5.65 17.01 -2.12
N ALA A 601 5.18 17.81 -1.18
CA ALA A 601 5.08 19.26 -1.31
C ALA A 601 6.46 19.91 -1.51
N ASN A 602 7.53 19.42 -0.85
CA ASN A 602 8.91 19.84 -1.07
C ASN A 602 9.38 19.47 -2.49
N THR A 603 9.00 18.30 -3.00
CA THR A 603 9.29 17.89 -4.39
C THR A 603 8.64 18.85 -5.39
N VAL A 604 7.39 19.24 -5.18
CA VAL A 604 6.71 20.25 -6.00
C VAL A 604 7.40 21.62 -5.89
N SER A 605 7.92 22.00 -4.71
CA SER A 605 8.68 23.24 -4.54
C SER A 605 9.96 23.24 -5.38
N ARG A 606 10.68 22.10 -5.40
CA ARG A 606 11.87 21.92 -6.26
C ARG A 606 11.50 22.00 -7.75
N TYR A 607 10.38 21.38 -8.16
CA TYR A 607 9.86 21.49 -9.52
C TYR A 607 9.58 22.95 -9.91
N ILE A 608 8.88 23.71 -9.07
CA ILE A 608 8.56 25.13 -9.32
C ILE A 608 9.84 25.97 -9.44
N ALA A 609 10.84 25.74 -8.58
CA ALA A 609 12.11 26.45 -8.63
C ALA A 609 12.87 26.15 -9.92
N GLY A 610 12.96 24.87 -10.33
CA GLY A 610 13.63 24.47 -11.56
C GLY A 610 12.95 24.95 -12.84
N ALA A 611 11.62 25.12 -12.85
CA ALA A 611 10.88 25.63 -14.01
C ALA A 611 10.95 27.17 -14.16
N LYS A 612 11.42 27.89 -13.13
CA LYS A 612 11.62 29.36 -13.17
C LYS A 612 13.03 29.77 -13.61
N GLY A 613 14.00 28.88 -13.50
CA GLY A 613 15.41 29.11 -13.88
C GLY A 613 15.70 28.60 -15.26
#